data_3f6b7fa42a40689d32398c59006fb5ed
#
_entry.id   3f6b7fa42a40689d32398c59006fb5ed
#
_cell.length_a   1.000
_cell.length_b   1.000
_cell.length_c   1.000
_cell.angle_alpha   90.00
_cell.angle_beta   90.00
_cell.angle_gamma   90.00
#
_symmetry.space_group_name_H-M   'P 1'
#
loop_
_entity.id
_entity.type
_entity.pdbx_description
1 polymer ?
#
loop_
_entity_poly.entity_id
_entity_poly.type
_entity_poly.pdbx_seq_one_letter_code
_entity_poly.pdbx_strand_id
1 'polypeptide(L)'
;MSAGKIHLSLYEKYYIIAHNVCNEVHVYIRKKGKKSVSMKKLFEKWNSISLILRIVCGLVIGVILGLVVPQATGIAILGDVFVGALKAIAPLLVFFLLISALCHAGKSHGGIIKTVIIMYMFSTFLAALVAVIASRLFPVTLTLADAATDMAAPDGIVEVLKTLLMNMVANPVSSLLNANYIGVLTWGVIIGVGMRAANDTTKKVLDDISNGLSQVVSWIISMAPFGILGLVFSSISSNGLEIFSEYGKLLLVLVGSMLSVSYTHLTLPTIA
;
A
#
# COMPACT_ATOMS: atom_id res chain seq x y z
N MET A 1 -15.77 -60.73 -52.23
CA MET A 1 -16.16 -60.65 -50.76
C MET A 1 -15.02 -60.20 -49.83
N SER A 2 -14.07 -59.40 -50.28
CA SER A 2 -12.92 -59.00 -49.45
C SER A 2 -12.92 -57.53 -48.96
N ALA A 3 -13.60 -56.61 -49.63
CA ALA A 3 -13.57 -55.18 -49.32
C ALA A 3 -14.37 -54.79 -48.07
N GLY A 4 -15.42 -55.51 -47.72
CA GLY A 4 -16.26 -55.18 -46.54
C GLY A 4 -15.59 -55.48 -45.20
N LYS A 5 -14.70 -56.44 -45.11
CA LYS A 5 -13.98 -56.80 -43.85
C LYS A 5 -12.88 -55.80 -43.51
N ILE A 6 -12.28 -55.13 -44.50
CA ILE A 6 -11.23 -54.11 -44.26
C ILE A 6 -11.86 -52.82 -43.75
N HIS A 7 -13.03 -52.47 -44.25
CA HIS A 7 -13.73 -51.25 -43.81
C HIS A 7 -14.26 -51.34 -42.38
N LEU A 8 -14.70 -52.53 -41.94
CA LEU A 8 -15.16 -52.73 -40.58
C LEU A 8 -14.00 -52.68 -39.57
N SER A 9 -12.83 -53.24 -39.90
CA SER A 9 -11.63 -53.23 -39.06
C SER A 9 -11.04 -51.82 -38.87
N LEU A 10 -11.13 -50.95 -39.87
CA LEU A 10 -10.71 -49.57 -39.75
C LEU A 10 -11.66 -48.77 -38.86
N TYR A 11 -12.97 -49.00 -38.96
CA TYR A 11 -13.97 -48.32 -38.15
C TYR A 11 -13.85 -48.67 -36.66
N GLU A 12 -13.59 -49.93 -36.32
CA GLU A 12 -13.31 -50.35 -34.95
C GLU A 12 -12.05 -49.73 -34.40
N LYS A 13 -10.97 -49.63 -35.17
CA LYS A 13 -9.74 -48.98 -34.75
C LYS A 13 -9.95 -47.48 -34.47
N TYR A 14 -10.67 -46.76 -35.33
CA TYR A 14 -10.98 -45.34 -35.12
C TYR A 14 -11.88 -45.15 -33.88
N TYR A 15 -12.85 -46.03 -33.66
CA TYR A 15 -13.72 -45.97 -32.49
C TYR A 15 -12.93 -46.18 -31.18
N ILE A 16 -12.03 -47.14 -31.12
CA ILE A 16 -11.17 -47.39 -29.96
C ILE A 16 -10.23 -46.19 -29.67
N ILE A 17 -9.63 -45.63 -30.72
CA ILE A 17 -8.77 -44.45 -30.58
C ILE A 17 -9.60 -43.22 -30.11
N ALA A 18 -10.74 -42.97 -30.67
CA ALA A 18 -11.61 -41.86 -30.26
C ALA A 18 -12.10 -41.99 -28.80
N HIS A 19 -12.46 -43.23 -28.40
CA HIS A 19 -12.88 -43.52 -27.03
C HIS A 19 -11.74 -43.35 -26.04
N ASN A 20 -10.51 -43.77 -26.36
CA ASN A 20 -9.33 -43.60 -25.50
C ASN A 20 -8.94 -42.14 -25.37
N VAL A 21 -8.96 -41.35 -26.47
CA VAL A 21 -8.69 -39.91 -26.44
C VAL A 21 -9.75 -39.18 -25.61
N CYS A 22 -11.03 -39.56 -25.77
CA CYS A 22 -12.11 -38.95 -24.98
C CYS A 22 -11.97 -39.23 -23.45
N ASN A 23 -11.56 -40.47 -23.09
CA ASN A 23 -11.29 -40.83 -21.71
C ASN A 23 -10.06 -40.11 -21.12
N GLU A 24 -8.98 -39.98 -21.88
CA GLU A 24 -7.79 -39.24 -21.47
C GLU A 24 -8.12 -37.76 -21.25
N VAL A 25 -8.86 -37.14 -22.13
CA VAL A 25 -9.34 -35.75 -22.02
C VAL A 25 -10.25 -35.59 -20.79
N HIS A 26 -11.16 -36.54 -20.56
CA HIS A 26 -12.05 -36.50 -19.40
C HIS A 26 -11.29 -36.64 -18.08
N VAL A 27 -10.28 -37.51 -18.01
CA VAL A 27 -9.38 -37.65 -16.84
C VAL A 27 -8.55 -36.40 -16.61
N TYR A 28 -8.04 -35.79 -17.70
CA TYR A 28 -7.28 -34.53 -17.62
C TYR A 28 -8.13 -33.38 -17.08
N ILE A 29 -9.35 -33.21 -17.59
CA ILE A 29 -10.30 -32.17 -17.12
C ILE A 29 -10.67 -32.40 -15.65
N ARG A 30 -10.89 -33.64 -15.24
CA ARG A 30 -11.21 -34.00 -13.86
C ARG A 30 -10.06 -33.75 -12.90
N LYS A 31 -8.80 -34.03 -13.30
CA LYS A 31 -7.58 -33.67 -12.54
C LYS A 31 -7.40 -32.17 -12.41
N LYS A 32 -7.63 -31.41 -13.48
CA LYS A 32 -7.54 -29.95 -13.50
C LYS A 32 -8.63 -29.31 -12.64
N GLY A 33 -9.85 -29.84 -12.67
CA GLY A 33 -10.97 -29.42 -11.83
C GLY A 33 -10.72 -29.69 -10.33
N LYS A 34 -10.19 -30.86 -9.97
CA LYS A 34 -9.82 -31.17 -8.58
C LYS A 34 -8.71 -30.29 -8.03
N LYS A 35 -7.71 -29.95 -8.85
CA LYS A 35 -6.61 -29.06 -8.47
C LYS A 35 -7.10 -27.61 -8.27
N SER A 36 -8.02 -27.15 -9.12
CA SER A 36 -8.67 -25.81 -9.00
C SER A 36 -9.55 -25.70 -7.74
N VAL A 37 -10.33 -26.73 -7.42
CA VAL A 37 -11.18 -26.76 -6.21
C VAL A 37 -10.33 -26.81 -4.94
N SER A 38 -9.21 -27.53 -4.96
CA SER A 38 -8.26 -27.59 -3.81
C SER A 38 -7.60 -26.22 -3.58
N MET A 39 -7.17 -25.55 -4.65
CA MET A 39 -6.59 -24.20 -4.57
C MET A 39 -7.60 -23.18 -4.07
N LYS A 40 -8.86 -23.20 -4.54
CA LYS A 40 -9.93 -22.34 -4.04
C LYS A 40 -10.13 -22.50 -2.54
N LYS A 41 -10.24 -23.73 -2.04
CA LYS A 41 -10.39 -23.99 -0.60
C LYS A 41 -9.19 -23.51 0.21
N LEU A 42 -7.96 -23.62 -0.31
CA LEU A 42 -6.78 -23.08 0.34
C LEU A 42 -6.82 -21.54 0.40
N PHE A 43 -7.25 -20.91 -0.69
CA PHE A 43 -7.39 -19.45 -0.78
C PHE A 43 -8.51 -18.91 0.10
N GLU A 44 -9.63 -19.63 0.20
CA GLU A 44 -10.72 -19.30 1.11
C GLU A 44 -10.29 -19.44 2.58
N LYS A 45 -9.56 -20.49 2.92
CA LYS A 45 -9.00 -20.70 4.26
C LYS A 45 -7.93 -19.65 4.60
N TRP A 46 -7.09 -19.27 3.63
CA TRP A 46 -6.14 -18.16 3.80
C TRP A 46 -6.86 -16.83 3.99
N ASN A 47 -7.96 -16.59 3.29
CA ASN A 47 -8.72 -15.34 3.37
C ASN A 47 -9.59 -15.25 4.64
N SER A 48 -9.86 -16.37 5.32
CA SER A 48 -10.56 -16.40 6.62
C SER A 48 -9.67 -15.98 7.79
N ILE A 49 -8.33 -15.97 7.62
CA ILE A 49 -7.38 -15.51 8.62
C ILE A 49 -7.30 -13.99 8.57
N SER A 50 -7.28 -13.32 9.73
CA SER A 50 -7.13 -11.86 9.79
C SER A 50 -5.86 -11.40 9.07
N LEU A 51 -5.94 -10.27 8.36
CA LEU A 51 -4.80 -9.71 7.62
C LEU A 51 -3.57 -9.52 8.52
N ILE A 52 -3.78 -9.07 9.76
CA ILE A 52 -2.72 -8.86 10.74
C ILE A 52 -1.96 -10.16 11.02
N LEU A 53 -2.66 -11.27 11.23
CA LEU A 53 -2.03 -12.55 11.50
C LEU A 53 -1.22 -13.04 10.29
N ARG A 54 -1.74 -12.82 9.07
CA ARG A 54 -1.01 -13.14 7.82
C ARG A 54 0.29 -12.31 7.70
N ILE A 55 0.24 -11.02 8.06
CA ILE A 55 1.41 -10.12 8.09
C ILE A 55 2.43 -10.61 9.10
N VAL A 56 2.01 -10.97 10.31
CA VAL A 56 2.92 -11.53 11.33
C VAL A 56 3.58 -12.83 10.85
N CYS A 57 2.82 -13.72 10.22
CA CYS A 57 3.40 -14.93 9.61
C CYS A 57 4.42 -14.58 8.51
N GLY A 58 4.11 -13.61 7.63
CA GLY A 58 5.04 -13.12 6.61
C GLY A 58 6.33 -12.56 7.21
N LEU A 59 6.21 -11.76 8.28
CA LEU A 59 7.34 -11.22 9.00
C LEU A 59 8.23 -12.33 9.59
N VAL A 60 7.64 -13.29 10.32
CA VAL A 60 8.41 -14.42 10.92
C VAL A 60 9.12 -15.23 9.83
N ILE A 61 8.45 -15.54 8.74
CA ILE A 61 9.04 -16.27 7.62
C ILE A 61 10.16 -15.44 6.97
N GLY A 62 9.98 -14.12 6.79
CA GLY A 62 10.99 -13.21 6.27
C GLY A 62 12.25 -13.18 7.12
N VAL A 63 12.11 -13.14 8.46
CA VAL A 63 13.23 -13.25 9.42
C VAL A 63 13.98 -14.56 9.24
N ILE A 64 13.28 -15.69 9.26
CA ILE A 64 13.89 -17.01 9.15
C ILE A 64 14.64 -17.15 7.81
N LEU A 65 14.01 -16.77 6.70
CA LEU A 65 14.64 -16.86 5.38
C LEU A 65 15.85 -15.91 5.24
N GLY A 66 15.79 -14.70 5.79
CA GLY A 66 16.90 -13.76 5.78
C GLY A 66 18.13 -14.26 6.54
N LEU A 67 17.92 -15.06 7.61
CA LEU A 67 19.01 -15.66 8.39
C LEU A 67 19.56 -16.94 7.76
N VAL A 68 18.67 -17.81 7.21
CA VAL A 68 19.06 -19.14 6.72
C VAL A 68 19.60 -19.08 5.29
N VAL A 69 19.02 -18.23 4.43
CA VAL A 69 19.36 -18.16 3.00
C VAL A 69 19.51 -16.71 2.55
N PRO A 70 20.48 -15.93 3.08
CA PRO A 70 20.62 -14.51 2.75
C PRO A 70 20.92 -14.25 1.26
N GLN A 71 21.41 -15.25 0.53
CA GLN A 71 21.74 -15.16 -0.89
C GLN A 71 20.53 -15.21 -1.84
N ALA A 72 19.33 -15.51 -1.34
CA ALA A 72 18.11 -15.64 -2.15
C ALA A 72 17.50 -14.26 -2.49
N THR A 73 18.27 -13.38 -3.15
CA THR A 73 17.91 -11.98 -3.47
C THR A 73 16.58 -11.84 -4.23
N GLY A 74 16.12 -12.89 -4.91
CA GLY A 74 14.81 -12.90 -5.58
C GLY A 74 13.61 -12.70 -4.64
N ILE A 75 13.76 -12.98 -3.34
CA ILE A 75 12.70 -12.77 -2.34
C ILE A 75 12.51 -11.26 -2.05
N ALA A 76 13.58 -10.47 -2.11
CA ALA A 76 13.52 -9.03 -1.91
C ALA A 76 12.60 -8.32 -2.93
N ILE A 77 12.54 -8.83 -4.17
CA ILE A 77 11.68 -8.29 -5.23
C ILE A 77 10.21 -8.21 -4.80
N LEU A 78 9.72 -9.14 -3.97
CA LEU A 78 8.36 -9.09 -3.45
C LEU A 78 8.10 -7.82 -2.61
N GLY A 79 9.10 -7.42 -1.83
CA GLY A 79 9.06 -6.18 -1.05
C GLY A 79 9.08 -4.94 -1.94
N ASP A 80 10.00 -4.91 -2.91
CA ASP A 80 10.16 -3.78 -3.82
C ASP A 80 8.90 -3.56 -4.69
N VAL A 81 8.32 -4.63 -5.22
CA VAL A 81 7.07 -4.59 -6.00
C VAL A 81 5.92 -4.09 -5.14
N PHE A 82 5.81 -4.55 -3.89
CA PHE A 82 4.75 -4.11 -2.99
C PHE A 82 4.85 -2.62 -2.66
N VAL A 83 6.03 -2.15 -2.27
CA VAL A 83 6.27 -0.73 -1.96
C VAL A 83 6.14 0.12 -3.22
N GLY A 84 6.66 -0.36 -4.36
CA GLY A 84 6.53 0.30 -5.64
C GLY A 84 5.07 0.48 -6.05
N ALA A 85 4.24 -0.55 -5.89
CA ALA A 85 2.80 -0.47 -6.18
C ALA A 85 2.07 0.54 -5.28
N LEU A 86 2.39 0.57 -3.97
CA LEU A 86 1.83 1.56 -3.05
C LEU A 86 2.25 2.98 -3.41
N LYS A 87 3.54 3.19 -3.70
CA LYS A 87 4.07 4.50 -4.11
C LYS A 87 3.45 4.98 -5.41
N ALA A 88 3.20 4.09 -6.37
CA ALA A 88 2.63 4.44 -7.66
C ALA A 88 1.17 4.89 -7.57
N ILE A 89 0.35 4.23 -6.75
CA ILE A 89 -1.09 4.53 -6.65
C ILE A 89 -1.40 5.70 -5.69
N ALA A 90 -0.53 5.95 -4.70
CA ALA A 90 -0.82 6.89 -3.62
C ALA A 90 -1.08 8.33 -4.09
N PRO A 91 -0.30 8.96 -5.00
CA PRO A 91 -0.57 10.32 -5.46
C PRO A 91 -1.92 10.43 -6.17
N LEU A 92 -2.25 9.42 -6.98
CA LEU A 92 -3.50 9.37 -7.73
C LEU A 92 -4.71 9.22 -6.80
N LEU A 93 -4.61 8.32 -5.81
CA LEU A 93 -5.64 8.14 -4.80
C LEU A 93 -5.90 9.43 -4.01
N VAL A 94 -4.84 10.06 -3.49
CA VAL A 94 -4.94 11.30 -2.70
C VAL A 94 -5.60 12.41 -3.53
N PHE A 95 -5.20 12.56 -4.80
CA PHE A 95 -5.75 13.56 -5.71
C PHE A 95 -7.26 13.40 -5.90
N PHE A 96 -7.72 12.23 -6.30
CA PHE A 96 -9.15 12.00 -6.58
C PHE A 96 -10.00 11.96 -5.31
N LEU A 97 -9.49 11.41 -4.19
CA LEU A 97 -10.17 11.47 -2.89
C LEU A 97 -10.42 12.91 -2.45
N LEU A 98 -9.40 13.76 -2.61
CA LEU A 98 -9.50 15.15 -2.20
C LEU A 98 -10.51 15.91 -3.08
N ILE A 99 -10.47 15.70 -4.39
CA ILE A 99 -11.44 16.32 -5.32
C ILE A 99 -12.85 15.85 -4.99
N SER A 100 -13.08 14.53 -4.82
CA SER A 100 -14.38 13.96 -4.45
C SER A 100 -14.89 14.54 -3.13
N ALA A 101 -14.06 14.58 -2.09
CA ALA A 101 -14.45 15.15 -0.80
C ALA A 101 -14.83 16.64 -0.88
N LEU A 102 -14.06 17.42 -1.63
CA LEU A 102 -14.27 18.88 -1.70
C LEU A 102 -15.40 19.30 -2.65
N CYS A 103 -15.69 18.54 -3.71
CA CYS A 103 -16.81 18.85 -4.60
C CYS A 103 -18.18 18.70 -3.91
N HIS A 104 -18.27 17.89 -2.85
CA HIS A 104 -19.47 17.72 -2.02
C HIS A 104 -19.53 18.67 -0.81
N ALA A 105 -18.42 19.33 -0.47
CA ALA A 105 -18.38 20.23 0.69
C ALA A 105 -19.31 21.44 0.48
N GLY A 106 -20.41 21.45 1.22
CA GLY A 106 -21.41 22.54 1.17
C GLY A 106 -20.86 23.88 1.71
N LYS A 107 -21.48 24.99 1.29
CA LYS A 107 -21.10 26.36 1.71
C LYS A 107 -21.38 26.66 3.20
N SER A 108 -22.09 25.78 3.91
CA SER A 108 -22.70 26.08 5.22
C SER A 108 -21.78 25.91 6.45
N HIS A 109 -20.52 25.52 6.29
CA HIS A 109 -19.69 25.12 7.44
C HIS A 109 -18.47 26.01 7.71
N GLY A 110 -18.46 27.25 7.25
CA GLY A 110 -17.29 28.14 7.37
C GLY A 110 -16.78 28.35 8.81
N GLY A 111 -17.67 28.39 9.80
CA GLY A 111 -17.31 28.51 11.22
C GLY A 111 -16.65 27.23 11.76
N ILE A 112 -17.22 26.08 11.43
CA ILE A 112 -16.70 24.77 11.86
C ILE A 112 -15.33 24.51 11.22
N ILE A 113 -15.16 24.82 9.94
CA ILE A 113 -13.88 24.64 9.22
C ILE A 113 -12.77 25.46 9.88
N LYS A 114 -13.04 26.73 10.26
CA LYS A 114 -12.06 27.56 10.97
C LYS A 114 -11.63 26.94 12.29
N THR A 115 -12.58 26.46 13.08
CA THR A 115 -12.29 25.79 14.37
C THR A 115 -11.46 24.53 14.16
N VAL A 116 -11.82 23.69 13.19
CA VAL A 116 -11.08 22.47 12.86
C VAL A 116 -9.64 22.77 12.44
N ILE A 117 -9.43 23.80 11.59
CA ILE A 117 -8.08 24.20 11.16
C ILE A 117 -7.23 24.66 12.36
N ILE A 118 -7.80 25.51 13.24
CA ILE A 118 -7.08 25.99 14.43
C ILE A 118 -6.71 24.81 15.35
N MET A 119 -7.66 23.92 15.62
CA MET A 119 -7.44 22.74 16.44
C MET A 119 -6.37 21.81 15.82
N TYR A 120 -6.41 21.62 14.50
CA TYR A 120 -5.42 20.83 13.78
C TYR A 120 -4.02 21.44 13.87
N MET A 121 -3.89 22.75 13.65
CA MET A 121 -2.60 23.45 13.77
C MET A 121 -2.03 23.36 15.18
N PHE A 122 -2.86 23.56 16.20
CA PHE A 122 -2.46 23.45 17.61
C PHE A 122 -2.01 22.02 17.94
N SER A 123 -2.78 21.02 17.52
CA SER A 123 -2.47 19.61 17.69
C SER A 123 -1.15 19.21 17.02
N THR A 124 -0.94 19.65 15.78
CA THR A 124 0.30 19.37 15.04
C THR A 124 1.51 20.02 15.72
N PHE A 125 1.34 21.26 16.25
CA PHE A 125 2.39 21.92 17.00
C PHE A 125 2.74 21.17 18.28
N LEU A 126 1.75 20.72 19.05
CA LEU A 126 1.98 19.89 20.25
C LEU A 126 2.67 18.57 19.90
N ALA A 127 2.23 17.89 18.85
CA ALA A 127 2.86 16.65 18.39
C ALA A 127 4.33 16.85 18.01
N ALA A 128 4.64 17.94 17.30
CA ALA A 128 6.01 18.30 16.94
C ALA A 128 6.87 18.58 18.19
N LEU A 129 6.31 19.30 19.17
CA LEU A 129 7.00 19.62 20.41
C LEU A 129 7.31 18.34 21.21
N VAL A 130 6.34 17.43 21.35
CA VAL A 130 6.56 16.13 22.01
C VAL A 130 7.61 15.31 21.26
N ALA A 131 7.59 15.28 19.93
CA ALA A 131 8.58 14.56 19.13
C ALA A 131 10.01 15.10 19.34
N VAL A 132 10.18 16.44 19.38
CA VAL A 132 11.47 17.08 19.64
C VAL A 132 11.96 16.78 21.06
N ILE A 133 11.08 16.85 22.05
CA ILE A 133 11.43 16.51 23.44
C ILE A 133 11.83 15.04 23.56
N ALA A 134 11.04 14.12 22.97
CA ALA A 134 11.33 12.70 22.99
C ALA A 134 12.67 12.37 22.31
N SER A 135 12.96 12.99 21.17
CA SER A 135 14.23 12.84 20.45
C SER A 135 15.43 13.35 21.25
N ARG A 136 15.25 14.40 22.06
CA ARG A 136 16.31 14.94 22.96
C ARG A 136 16.54 14.06 24.19
N LEU A 137 15.46 13.50 24.76
CA LEU A 137 15.54 12.63 25.93
C LEU A 137 16.06 11.23 25.59
N PHE A 138 15.72 10.73 24.42
CA PHE A 138 16.08 9.40 23.95
C PHE A 138 16.77 9.48 22.59
N PRO A 139 18.03 9.95 22.53
CA PRO A 139 18.75 10.02 21.27
C PRO A 139 18.97 8.62 20.71
N VAL A 140 18.47 8.38 19.51
CA VAL A 140 18.67 7.14 18.75
C VAL A 140 19.50 7.48 17.53
N THR A 141 20.71 6.93 17.47
CA THR A 141 21.56 7.00 16.28
C THR A 141 21.27 5.79 15.41
N LEU A 142 20.83 6.04 14.16
CA LEU A 142 20.63 4.98 13.17
C LEU A 142 21.82 4.97 12.24
N THR A 143 22.45 3.82 12.09
CA THR A 143 23.43 3.55 11.04
C THR A 143 22.65 3.17 9.78
N LEU A 144 22.32 4.16 8.94
CA LEU A 144 21.73 3.92 7.63
C LEU A 144 22.84 3.43 6.69
N ALA A 145 22.76 2.19 6.24
CA ALA A 145 23.75 1.56 5.37
C ALA A 145 23.91 2.28 4.01
N ASP A 146 22.85 2.97 3.56
CA ASP A 146 22.86 3.82 2.36
C ASP A 146 22.17 5.16 2.67
N ALA A 147 22.76 5.95 3.55
CA ALA A 147 22.37 7.35 3.65
C ALA A 147 22.70 7.99 2.29
N ALA A 148 21.66 8.45 1.58
CA ALA A 148 21.83 9.27 0.40
C ALA A 148 22.74 10.46 0.78
N THR A 149 23.98 10.37 0.39
CA THR A 149 25.06 11.32 0.72
C THR A 149 24.84 12.69 0.12
N ASP A 150 23.77 12.88 -0.66
CA ASP A 150 23.48 14.09 -1.42
C ASP A 150 22.31 14.94 -0.88
N MET A 151 21.74 14.61 0.28
CA MET A 151 20.75 15.51 0.91
C MET A 151 21.51 16.48 1.82
N ALA A 152 22.04 17.56 1.24
CA ALA A 152 22.48 18.72 2.01
C ALA A 152 21.29 19.23 2.83
N ALA A 153 21.52 19.51 4.12
CA ALA A 153 20.50 20.18 4.92
C ALA A 153 20.16 21.54 4.28
N PRO A 154 18.88 21.94 4.20
CA PRO A 154 18.52 23.23 3.63
C PRO A 154 19.22 24.36 4.39
N ASP A 155 19.73 25.33 3.63
CA ASP A 155 20.54 26.46 4.16
C ASP A 155 19.74 27.43 5.08
N GLY A 156 18.44 27.18 5.27
CA GLY A 156 17.60 27.93 6.21
C GLY A 156 16.10 27.84 5.93
N ILE A 157 15.31 28.42 6.84
CA ILE A 157 13.85 28.43 6.77
C ILE A 157 13.33 29.07 5.48
N VAL A 158 14.03 30.10 4.96
CA VAL A 158 13.63 30.82 3.74
C VAL A 158 13.70 29.90 2.52
N GLU A 159 14.73 29.06 2.42
CA GLU A 159 14.87 28.10 1.33
C GLU A 159 13.80 27.02 1.39
N VAL A 160 13.50 26.52 2.59
CA VAL A 160 12.41 25.56 2.81
C VAL A 160 11.08 26.14 2.37
N LEU A 161 10.76 27.37 2.79
CA LEU A 161 9.52 28.06 2.40
C LEU A 161 9.44 28.28 0.88
N LYS A 162 10.53 28.71 0.25
CA LYS A 162 10.60 28.87 -1.21
C LYS A 162 10.32 27.55 -1.91
N THR A 163 10.96 26.47 -1.49
CA THR A 163 10.76 25.12 -2.06
C THR A 163 9.31 24.64 -1.89
N LEU A 164 8.71 24.87 -0.72
CA LEU A 164 7.30 24.55 -0.48
C LEU A 164 6.38 25.33 -1.43
N LEU A 165 6.58 26.64 -1.58
CA LEU A 165 5.78 27.47 -2.47
C LEU A 165 5.94 27.06 -3.94
N MET A 166 7.16 26.76 -4.38
CA MET A 166 7.40 26.30 -5.75
C MET A 166 6.76 24.92 -6.01
N ASN A 167 6.78 24.02 -5.02
CA ASN A 167 6.12 22.74 -5.11
C ASN A 167 4.59 22.85 -5.18
N MET A 168 3.99 23.86 -4.53
CA MET A 168 2.54 24.12 -4.60
C MET A 168 2.09 24.53 -6.02
N VAL A 169 2.90 25.31 -6.72
CA VAL A 169 2.58 25.82 -8.08
C VAL A 169 3.16 24.94 -9.20
N ALA A 170 3.79 23.83 -8.86
CA ALA A 170 4.30 22.88 -9.84
C ALA A 170 3.17 22.35 -10.73
N ASN A 171 3.51 21.96 -11.96
CA ASN A 171 2.53 21.40 -12.90
C ASN A 171 1.78 20.20 -12.27
N PRO A 172 0.42 20.14 -12.32
CA PRO A 172 -0.36 19.11 -11.68
C PRO A 172 -0.03 17.70 -12.17
N VAL A 173 0.21 17.53 -13.47
CA VAL A 173 0.58 16.22 -14.04
C VAL A 173 1.97 15.81 -13.58
N SER A 174 2.93 16.73 -13.59
CA SER A 174 4.28 16.49 -13.06
C SER A 174 4.27 16.15 -11.57
N SER A 175 3.40 16.82 -10.79
CA SER A 175 3.22 16.53 -9.36
C SER A 175 2.72 15.12 -9.10
N LEU A 176 1.79 14.63 -9.94
CA LEU A 176 1.33 13.24 -9.86
C LEU A 176 2.42 12.24 -10.24
N LEU A 177 3.17 12.50 -11.32
CA LEU A 177 4.24 11.63 -11.81
C LEU A 177 5.41 11.51 -10.83
N ASN A 178 5.80 12.63 -10.21
CA ASN A 178 6.95 12.70 -9.31
C ASN A 178 6.56 12.54 -7.83
N ALA A 179 5.31 12.19 -7.54
CA ALA A 179 4.78 12.07 -6.18
C ALA A 179 5.03 13.34 -5.32
N ASN A 180 4.96 14.53 -5.94
CA ASN A 180 5.00 15.79 -5.21
C ASN A 180 3.65 16.01 -4.53
N TYR A 181 3.50 15.48 -3.31
CA TYR A 181 2.24 15.53 -2.57
C TYR A 181 1.75 16.95 -2.28
N ILE A 182 2.64 17.93 -2.13
CA ILE A 182 2.27 19.33 -1.91
C ILE A 182 1.54 19.88 -3.14
N GLY A 183 2.09 19.63 -4.33
CA GLY A 183 1.44 20.00 -5.60
C GLY A 183 0.14 19.23 -5.82
N VAL A 184 0.13 17.89 -5.54
CA VAL A 184 -1.06 17.04 -5.64
C VAL A 184 -2.20 17.56 -4.76
N LEU A 185 -1.92 17.91 -3.50
CA LEU A 185 -2.89 18.46 -2.56
C LEU A 185 -3.38 19.84 -3.02
N THR A 186 -2.47 20.73 -3.42
CA THR A 186 -2.82 22.08 -3.87
C THR A 186 -3.77 22.03 -5.06
N TRP A 187 -3.41 21.28 -6.11
CA TRP A 187 -4.26 21.17 -7.30
C TRP A 187 -5.53 20.36 -7.01
N GLY A 188 -5.48 19.36 -6.15
CA GLY A 188 -6.67 18.63 -5.69
C GLY A 188 -7.67 19.55 -4.99
N VAL A 189 -7.19 20.48 -4.14
CA VAL A 189 -8.04 21.50 -3.49
C VAL A 189 -8.62 22.45 -4.53
N ILE A 190 -7.80 23.03 -5.40
CA ILE A 190 -8.24 24.02 -6.40
C ILE A 190 -9.31 23.41 -7.32
N ILE A 191 -9.04 22.20 -7.86
CA ILE A 191 -9.97 21.51 -8.75
C ILE A 191 -11.21 21.07 -7.98
N GLY A 192 -11.07 20.51 -6.77
CA GLY A 192 -12.19 20.07 -5.95
C GLY A 192 -13.15 21.21 -5.59
N VAL A 193 -12.61 22.40 -5.26
CA VAL A 193 -13.43 23.61 -5.02
C VAL A 193 -14.08 24.09 -6.31
N GLY A 194 -13.36 24.09 -7.44
CA GLY A 194 -13.92 24.44 -8.75
C GLY A 194 -15.07 23.51 -9.18
N MET A 195 -14.98 22.22 -8.83
CA MET A 195 -16.00 21.21 -9.16
C MET A 195 -17.24 21.24 -8.25
N ARG A 196 -17.31 22.13 -7.25
CA ARG A 196 -18.52 22.29 -6.41
C ARG A 196 -19.75 22.66 -7.21
N ALA A 197 -19.59 23.43 -8.28
CA ALA A 197 -20.67 23.84 -9.18
C ALA A 197 -21.02 22.78 -10.24
N ALA A 198 -20.31 21.65 -10.26
CA ALA A 198 -20.57 20.58 -11.22
C ALA A 198 -21.91 19.88 -10.94
N ASN A 199 -22.46 19.25 -11.99
CA ASN A 199 -23.67 18.45 -11.90
C ASN A 199 -23.48 17.23 -10.99
N ASP A 200 -24.56 16.72 -10.41
CA ASP A 200 -24.53 15.54 -9.55
C ASP A 200 -23.98 14.31 -10.26
N THR A 201 -24.24 14.17 -11.58
CA THR A 201 -23.67 13.10 -12.39
C THR A 201 -22.14 13.16 -12.42
N THR A 202 -21.55 14.35 -12.59
CA THR A 202 -20.08 14.52 -12.60
C THR A 202 -19.48 14.25 -11.23
N LYS A 203 -20.13 14.68 -10.16
CA LYS A 203 -19.71 14.39 -8.78
C LYS A 203 -19.72 12.89 -8.49
N LYS A 204 -20.78 12.20 -8.94
CA LYS A 204 -20.88 10.75 -8.81
C LYS A 204 -19.75 10.02 -9.56
N VAL A 205 -19.38 10.47 -10.76
CA VAL A 205 -18.24 9.91 -11.50
C VAL A 205 -16.93 10.08 -10.71
N LEU A 206 -16.72 11.24 -10.07
CA LEU A 206 -15.54 11.45 -9.22
C LEU A 206 -15.53 10.53 -7.99
N ASP A 207 -16.69 10.27 -7.39
CA ASP A 207 -16.83 9.31 -6.29
C ASP A 207 -16.53 7.89 -6.76
N ASP A 208 -17.06 7.49 -7.92
CA ASP A 208 -16.83 6.16 -8.48
C ASP A 208 -15.34 5.93 -8.80
N ILE A 209 -14.64 6.93 -9.35
CA ILE A 209 -13.19 6.87 -9.57
C ILE A 209 -12.44 6.75 -8.24
N SER A 210 -12.78 7.57 -7.26
CA SER A 210 -12.18 7.55 -5.93
C SER A 210 -12.37 6.20 -5.23
N ASN A 211 -13.58 5.65 -5.28
CA ASN A 211 -13.91 4.33 -4.75
C ASN A 211 -13.15 3.22 -5.48
N GLY A 212 -13.05 3.30 -6.81
CA GLY A 212 -12.28 2.37 -7.63
C GLY A 212 -10.80 2.35 -7.24
N LEU A 213 -10.18 3.53 -7.09
CA LEU A 213 -8.79 3.65 -6.64
C LEU A 213 -8.60 3.11 -5.22
N SER A 214 -9.53 3.38 -4.32
CA SER A 214 -9.50 2.84 -2.95
C SER A 214 -9.59 1.31 -2.95
N GLN A 215 -10.37 0.73 -3.87
CA GLN A 215 -10.45 -0.72 -4.04
C GLN A 215 -9.14 -1.31 -4.55
N VAL A 216 -8.46 -0.64 -5.50
CA VAL A 216 -7.13 -1.05 -5.98
C VAL A 216 -6.11 -1.05 -4.84
N VAL A 217 -6.11 0.00 -3.99
CA VAL A 217 -5.24 0.04 -2.79
C VAL A 217 -5.57 -1.12 -1.84
N SER A 218 -6.85 -1.44 -1.63
CA SER A 218 -7.26 -2.58 -0.82
C SER A 218 -6.70 -3.91 -1.36
N TRP A 219 -6.68 -4.09 -2.68
CA TRP A 219 -6.06 -5.27 -3.31
C TRP A 219 -4.55 -5.32 -3.07
N ILE A 220 -3.86 -4.19 -3.24
CA ILE A 220 -2.42 -4.10 -2.95
C ILE A 220 -2.14 -4.43 -1.49
N ILE A 221 -2.93 -3.87 -0.55
CA ILE A 221 -2.80 -4.16 0.89
C ILE A 221 -3.06 -5.64 1.19
N SER A 222 -3.92 -6.32 0.46
CA SER A 222 -4.14 -7.76 0.64
C SER A 222 -2.90 -8.60 0.33
N MET A 223 -1.96 -8.06 -0.48
CA MET A 223 -0.66 -8.66 -0.78
C MET A 223 0.42 -8.32 0.26
N ALA A 224 0.12 -7.47 1.25
CA ALA A 224 1.06 -7.03 2.27
C ALA A 224 1.83 -8.17 2.98
N PRO A 225 1.25 -9.34 3.29
CA PRO A 225 2.01 -10.43 3.90
C PRO A 225 3.23 -10.85 3.08
N PHE A 226 3.12 -10.88 1.76
CA PHE A 226 4.22 -11.21 0.85
C PHE A 226 5.20 -10.04 0.69
N GLY A 227 4.67 -8.83 0.59
CA GLY A 227 5.50 -7.61 0.53
C GLY A 227 6.35 -7.42 1.79
N ILE A 228 5.74 -7.57 2.97
CA ILE A 228 6.45 -7.45 4.25
C ILE A 228 7.47 -8.59 4.42
N LEU A 229 7.14 -9.80 3.99
CA LEU A 229 8.12 -10.89 3.95
C LEU A 229 9.36 -10.50 3.15
N GLY A 230 9.19 -9.94 1.94
CA GLY A 230 10.31 -9.50 1.09
C GLY A 230 11.11 -8.35 1.70
N LEU A 231 10.45 -7.35 2.30
CA LEU A 231 11.11 -6.23 2.97
C LEU A 231 11.93 -6.68 4.17
N VAL A 232 11.35 -7.52 5.03
CA VAL A 232 12.02 -8.05 6.22
C VAL A 232 13.19 -8.94 5.82
N PHE A 233 13.02 -9.79 4.81
CA PHE A 233 14.09 -10.59 4.23
C PHE A 233 15.25 -9.69 3.77
N SER A 234 14.97 -8.66 2.97
CA SER A 234 15.98 -7.72 2.47
C SER A 234 16.71 -7.02 3.62
N SER A 235 15.98 -6.53 4.62
CA SER A 235 16.56 -5.84 5.78
C SER A 235 17.50 -6.74 6.58
N ILE A 236 17.13 -8.00 6.80
CA ILE A 236 17.94 -8.94 7.59
C ILE A 236 19.14 -9.44 6.79
N SER A 237 18.96 -9.78 5.52
CA SER A 237 20.06 -10.26 4.69
C SER A 237 21.14 -9.22 4.47
N SER A 238 20.78 -7.91 4.48
CA SER A 238 21.73 -6.81 4.30
C SER A 238 22.42 -6.36 5.60
N ASN A 239 21.69 -6.33 6.72
CA ASN A 239 22.15 -5.68 7.96
C ASN A 239 22.21 -6.61 9.18
N GLY A 240 21.82 -7.87 9.03
CA GLY A 240 21.76 -8.82 10.15
C GLY A 240 20.66 -8.51 11.18
N LEU A 241 20.76 -9.17 12.35
CA LEU A 241 19.80 -8.98 13.45
C LEU A 241 20.03 -7.70 14.26
N GLU A 242 21.21 -7.08 14.15
CA GLU A 242 21.56 -5.87 14.91
C GLU A 242 20.60 -4.72 14.59
N ILE A 243 20.13 -4.65 13.35
CA ILE A 243 19.14 -3.66 12.90
C ILE A 243 17.86 -3.69 13.74
N PHE A 244 17.43 -4.86 14.24
CA PHE A 244 16.25 -4.96 15.09
C PHE A 244 16.42 -4.29 16.45
N SER A 245 17.64 -4.29 17.01
CA SER A 245 17.95 -3.61 18.26
C SER A 245 17.89 -2.09 18.09
N GLU A 246 18.46 -1.56 17.01
CA GLU A 246 18.48 -0.12 16.72
C GLU A 246 17.09 0.40 16.35
N TYR A 247 16.42 -0.28 15.40
CA TYR A 247 15.05 0.08 15.02
C TYR A 247 14.03 -0.18 16.14
N GLY A 248 14.24 -1.20 16.98
CA GLY A 248 13.42 -1.48 18.14
C GLY A 248 13.39 -0.32 19.14
N LYS A 249 14.54 0.27 19.43
CA LYS A 249 14.63 1.49 20.26
C LYS A 249 13.91 2.67 19.63
N LEU A 250 14.14 2.91 18.33
CA LEU A 250 13.45 3.97 17.60
C LEU A 250 11.93 3.77 17.67
N LEU A 251 11.47 2.55 17.43
CA LEU A 251 10.05 2.22 17.38
C LEU A 251 9.40 2.38 18.78
N LEU A 252 10.08 2.01 19.83
CA LEU A 252 9.61 2.23 21.21
C LEU A 252 9.47 3.73 21.53
N VAL A 253 10.45 4.55 21.16
CA VAL A 253 10.40 6.00 21.36
C VAL A 253 9.28 6.62 20.52
N LEU A 254 9.14 6.18 19.27
CA LEU A 254 8.10 6.68 18.37
C LEU A 254 6.70 6.29 18.86
N VAL A 255 6.46 5.04 19.21
CA VAL A 255 5.16 4.57 19.74
C VAL A 255 4.87 5.22 21.08
N GLY A 256 5.85 5.35 21.95
CA GLY A 256 5.71 6.03 23.24
C GLY A 256 5.33 7.51 23.07
N SER A 257 5.96 8.22 22.14
CA SER A 257 5.61 9.62 21.83
C SER A 257 4.21 9.73 21.19
N MET A 258 3.85 8.82 20.29
CA MET A 258 2.50 8.79 19.71
C MET A 258 1.42 8.53 20.76
N LEU A 259 1.63 7.60 21.67
CA LEU A 259 0.71 7.33 22.79
C LEU A 259 0.59 8.55 23.72
N SER A 260 1.68 9.22 24.02
CA SER A 260 1.68 10.45 24.83
C SER A 260 0.86 11.56 24.17
N VAL A 261 1.06 11.79 22.86
CA VAL A 261 0.27 12.77 22.09
C VAL A 261 -1.20 12.37 22.01
N SER A 262 -1.49 11.09 21.75
CA SER A 262 -2.86 10.59 21.69
C SER A 262 -3.60 10.76 23.02
N TYR A 263 -2.92 10.48 24.16
CA TYR A 263 -3.49 10.69 25.49
C TYR A 263 -3.78 12.16 25.77
N THR A 264 -2.85 13.06 25.48
CA THR A 264 -3.07 14.51 25.64
C THR A 264 -4.18 15.03 24.75
N HIS A 265 -4.31 14.49 23.52
CA HIS A 265 -5.34 14.89 22.57
C HIS A 265 -6.75 14.43 22.96
N LEU A 266 -6.87 13.26 23.62
CA LEU A 266 -8.13 12.72 24.13
C LEU A 266 -8.57 13.39 25.42
N THR A 267 -7.63 13.83 26.27
CA THR A 267 -7.94 14.42 27.57
C THR A 267 -8.25 15.92 27.50
N LEU A 268 -7.65 16.66 26.57
CA LEU A 268 -7.90 18.08 26.42
C LEU A 268 -9.37 18.45 26.14
N PRO A 269 -10.10 17.77 25.23
CA PRO A 269 -11.51 18.10 24.96
C PRO A 269 -12.48 17.57 26.03
N THR A 270 -12.03 16.68 26.93
CA THR A 270 -12.88 16.16 28.03
C THR A 270 -12.78 17.01 29.30
N ILE A 271 -11.82 17.91 29.40
CA ILE A 271 -11.61 18.80 30.54
C ILE A 271 -12.14 20.22 30.26
N ALA A 272 -12.41 20.56 28.97
CA ALA A 272 -13.01 21.81 28.53
C ALA A 272 -14.52 21.68 28.30
#